data_1ea89d4b08e7866ae0be179fac5018e5
#
_entry.id   1ea89d4b08e7866ae0be179fac5018e5
#
_cell.length_a   1.000
_cell.length_b   1.000
_cell.length_c   1.000
_cell.angle_alpha   90.00
_cell.angle_beta   90.00
_cell.angle_gamma   90.00
#
_symmetry.space_group_name_H-M   'P 1'
#
loop_
_entity.id
_entity.type
_entity.pdbx_description
1 polymer ?
#
loop_
_entity_poly.entity_id
_entity_poly.type
_entity_poly.pdbx_seq_one_letter_code
_entity_poly.pdbx_strand_id
1 'polypeptide(L)'
;MKLTKNQKSVADKVEAGKAYTLNEASELVKAITTTKFDASIDIDVRLGVDPRKANQMVRGVVSLPAGTGKVTRVLALCTPDQEAAAKEAGADYVGLDEYIEKIKGGWTDVDVIITMPSCMGKIGPIGRILGPRGLMPNPKSGTVTMDVAKAVKEVKQGKIDFKVDKAGIVHTSIGKVSFTPEQIYQNAKEFIATIIKLKPAAAKGTYIKSIFISSTMSKGIKVDPKSVE
;
A
#
# COMPACT_ATOMS: atom_id res chain seq x y z
N MET A 1 23.52 -15.04 19.18
CA MET A 1 23.01 -13.73 19.69
C MET A 1 21.96 -14.02 20.77
N LYS A 2 21.97 -13.35 21.93
CA LYS A 2 20.94 -13.57 22.97
C LYS A 2 19.62 -12.92 22.51
N LEU A 3 18.54 -13.68 22.47
CA LEU A 3 17.20 -13.19 22.16
C LEU A 3 16.70 -12.24 23.26
N THR A 4 16.05 -11.16 22.86
CA THR A 4 15.38 -10.25 23.81
C THR A 4 14.17 -10.96 24.45
N LYS A 5 13.65 -10.42 25.56
CA LYS A 5 12.49 -10.97 26.27
C LYS A 5 11.27 -11.14 25.33
N ASN A 6 10.98 -10.14 24.52
CA ASN A 6 9.89 -10.18 23.55
C ASN A 6 10.14 -11.20 22.42
N GLN A 7 11.38 -11.30 21.93
CA GLN A 7 11.72 -12.31 20.91
C GLN A 7 11.58 -13.74 21.41
N LYS A 8 11.87 -14.01 22.69
CA LYS A 8 11.65 -15.33 23.30
C LYS A 8 10.16 -15.67 23.34
N SER A 9 9.30 -14.77 23.82
CA SER A 9 7.84 -15.01 23.89
C SER A 9 7.19 -15.19 22.51
N VAL A 10 7.79 -14.62 21.45
CA VAL A 10 7.33 -14.83 20.06
C VAL A 10 7.87 -16.14 19.47
N ALA A 11 9.12 -16.52 19.84
CA ALA A 11 9.73 -17.74 19.31
C ALA A 11 8.95 -18.99 19.64
N ASP A 12 8.31 -19.02 20.82
CA ASP A 12 7.49 -20.14 21.28
C ASP A 12 6.15 -20.26 20.53
N LYS A 13 5.67 -19.15 19.93
CA LYS A 13 4.39 -19.09 19.21
C LYS A 13 4.51 -19.35 17.72
N VAL A 14 5.67 -19.07 17.13
CA VAL A 14 5.91 -19.18 15.68
C VAL A 14 7.07 -20.13 15.41
N GLU A 15 6.75 -21.31 14.88
CA GLU A 15 7.74 -22.31 14.49
C GLU A 15 8.58 -21.81 13.32
N ALA A 16 9.90 -21.98 13.43
CA ALA A 16 10.79 -21.55 12.35
C ALA A 16 10.66 -22.45 11.13
N GLY A 17 10.41 -21.87 9.97
CA GLY A 17 10.32 -22.61 8.69
C GLY A 17 8.95 -23.16 8.34
N LYS A 18 8.01 -23.23 9.28
CA LYS A 18 6.63 -23.65 9.01
C LYS A 18 5.92 -22.61 8.13
N ALA A 19 5.18 -23.07 7.15
CA ALA A 19 4.25 -22.25 6.38
C ALA A 19 2.85 -22.43 6.99
N TYR A 20 2.19 -21.32 7.27
CA TYR A 20 0.85 -21.28 7.87
C TYR A 20 -0.18 -20.98 6.78
N THR A 21 -1.42 -21.37 7.00
CA THR A 21 -2.53 -20.91 6.15
C THR A 21 -2.74 -19.40 6.36
N LEU A 22 -3.35 -18.72 5.39
CA LEU A 22 -3.60 -17.28 5.48
C LEU A 22 -4.47 -16.93 6.70
N ASN A 23 -5.43 -17.79 7.05
CA ASN A 23 -6.30 -17.59 8.21
C ASN A 23 -5.53 -17.69 9.53
N GLU A 24 -4.76 -18.78 9.71
CA GLU A 24 -3.88 -18.94 10.88
C GLU A 24 -2.86 -17.80 11.01
N ALA A 25 -2.28 -17.35 9.88
CA ALA A 25 -1.34 -16.23 9.88
C ALA A 25 -1.99 -14.91 10.33
N SER A 26 -3.26 -14.67 9.96
CA SER A 26 -4.03 -13.49 10.37
C SER A 26 -4.33 -13.46 11.88
N GLU A 27 -4.54 -14.61 12.50
CA GLU A 27 -4.69 -14.73 13.95
C GLU A 27 -3.35 -14.61 14.68
N LEU A 28 -2.34 -15.32 14.18
CA LEU A 28 -1.00 -15.35 14.78
C LEU A 28 -0.32 -13.97 14.78
N VAL A 29 -0.46 -13.17 13.72
CA VAL A 29 0.16 -11.84 13.65
C VAL A 29 -0.30 -10.94 14.78
N LYS A 30 -1.57 -11.03 15.18
CA LYS A 30 -2.10 -10.31 16.35
C LYS A 30 -1.53 -10.86 17.66
N ALA A 31 -1.48 -12.19 17.79
CA ALA A 31 -1.01 -12.86 19.00
C ALA A 31 0.49 -12.63 19.29
N ILE A 32 1.30 -12.38 18.26
CA ILE A 32 2.75 -12.13 18.40
C ILE A 32 3.11 -10.65 18.49
N THR A 33 2.14 -9.76 18.28
CA THR A 33 2.39 -8.31 18.38
C THR A 33 2.65 -7.92 19.83
N THR A 34 3.79 -7.30 20.09
CA THR A 34 4.24 -6.91 21.43
C THR A 34 4.23 -5.39 21.63
N THR A 35 3.85 -4.63 20.63
CA THR A 35 3.83 -3.17 20.67
C THR A 35 2.64 -2.65 21.49
N LYS A 36 2.83 -1.49 22.14
CA LYS A 36 1.77 -0.82 22.93
C LYS A 36 0.93 0.17 22.12
N PHE A 37 1.29 0.40 20.85
CA PHE A 37 0.58 1.25 19.91
C PHE A 37 -0.12 0.39 18.85
N ASP A 38 -1.07 0.95 18.14
CA ASP A 38 -1.76 0.29 17.04
C ASP A 38 -0.83 0.11 15.84
N ALA A 39 -0.12 -1.02 15.83
CA ALA A 39 0.89 -1.33 14.84
C ALA A 39 0.28 -1.59 13.46
N SER A 40 1.01 -1.25 12.40
CA SER A 40 0.63 -1.65 11.04
C SER A 40 0.90 -3.14 10.83
N ILE A 41 0.04 -3.76 10.05
CA ILE A 41 0.23 -5.12 9.55
C ILE A 41 0.63 -5.02 8.09
N ASP A 42 1.79 -5.55 7.79
CA ASP A 42 2.40 -5.47 6.47
C ASP A 42 2.44 -6.86 5.85
N ILE A 43 2.27 -6.90 4.53
CA ILE A 43 2.40 -8.09 3.72
C ILE A 43 3.54 -7.91 2.73
N ASP A 44 4.41 -8.91 2.66
CA ASP A 44 5.56 -8.94 1.77
C ASP A 44 5.43 -10.13 0.83
N VAL A 45 5.31 -9.84 -0.47
CA VAL A 45 5.15 -10.87 -1.50
C VAL A 45 6.36 -10.87 -2.41
N ARG A 46 7.16 -11.94 -2.35
CA ARG A 46 8.30 -12.14 -3.24
C ARG A 46 7.84 -12.78 -4.55
N LEU A 47 8.07 -12.07 -5.64
CA LEU A 47 7.68 -12.48 -6.98
C LEU A 47 8.86 -13.08 -7.76
N GLY A 48 8.55 -13.94 -8.72
CA GLY A 48 9.50 -14.51 -9.68
C GLY A 48 9.69 -13.65 -10.93
N VAL A 49 9.85 -12.31 -10.73
CA VAL A 49 10.06 -11.34 -11.80
C VAL A 49 11.44 -10.70 -11.71
N ASP A 50 11.95 -10.19 -12.84
CA ASP A 50 13.16 -9.37 -12.90
C ASP A 50 12.75 -7.88 -13.03
N PRO A 51 12.80 -7.08 -11.95
CA PRO A 51 12.35 -5.70 -11.97
C PRO A 51 13.24 -4.76 -12.80
N ARG A 52 14.40 -5.23 -13.26
CA ARG A 52 15.29 -4.49 -14.20
C ARG A 52 14.69 -4.42 -15.59
N LYS A 53 13.81 -5.37 -15.93
CA LYS A 53 13.14 -5.43 -17.23
C LYS A 53 11.80 -4.70 -17.15
N ALA A 54 11.62 -3.70 -17.98
CA ALA A 54 10.41 -2.89 -18.00
C ALA A 54 9.11 -3.70 -18.22
N ASN A 55 9.18 -4.80 -18.98
CA ASN A 55 8.07 -5.71 -19.26
C ASN A 55 7.75 -6.69 -18.11
N GLN A 56 8.58 -6.73 -17.07
CA GLN A 56 8.37 -7.55 -15.87
C GLN A 56 8.12 -6.71 -14.60
N MET A 57 8.05 -5.39 -14.74
CA MET A 57 7.78 -4.50 -13.63
C MET A 57 6.30 -4.58 -13.24
N VAL A 58 6.03 -5.11 -12.08
CA VAL A 58 4.68 -5.18 -11.50
C VAL A 58 4.39 -3.92 -10.72
N ARG A 59 3.34 -3.21 -11.10
CA ARG A 59 2.80 -2.05 -10.42
C ARG A 59 1.29 -2.04 -10.59
N GLY A 60 0.57 -1.73 -9.54
CA GLY A 60 -0.89 -1.66 -9.59
C GLY A 60 -1.47 -0.93 -8.41
N VAL A 61 -2.78 -1.00 -8.35
CA VAL A 61 -3.59 -0.50 -7.23
C VAL A 61 -4.53 -1.60 -6.76
N VAL A 62 -4.84 -1.57 -5.49
CA VAL A 62 -5.85 -2.44 -4.89
C VAL A 62 -6.72 -1.63 -3.95
N SER A 63 -8.00 -1.92 -3.93
CA SER A 63 -8.94 -1.37 -2.95
C SER A 63 -9.15 -2.42 -1.87
N LEU A 64 -8.74 -2.11 -0.65
CA LEU A 64 -8.87 -3.03 0.47
C LEU A 64 -10.30 -2.96 1.03
N PRO A 65 -11.03 -4.10 1.12
CA PRO A 65 -12.43 -4.10 1.58
C PRO A 65 -12.63 -3.52 2.97
N ALA A 66 -11.71 -3.79 3.90
CA ALA A 66 -11.77 -3.24 5.26
C ALA A 66 -11.01 -1.91 5.43
N GLY A 67 -10.49 -1.34 4.32
CA GLY A 67 -9.63 -0.16 4.37
C GLY A 67 -8.22 -0.45 4.91
N THR A 68 -7.43 0.61 5.13
CA THR A 68 -6.06 0.52 5.67
C THR A 68 -5.98 0.80 7.18
N GLY A 69 -7.05 1.33 7.79
CA GLY A 69 -7.05 1.80 9.18
C GLY A 69 -6.21 3.07 9.42
N LYS A 70 -5.70 3.69 8.35
CA LYS A 70 -4.96 4.96 8.40
C LYS A 70 -5.86 6.08 7.88
N VAL A 71 -5.92 7.18 8.61
CA VAL A 71 -6.53 8.42 8.10
C VAL A 71 -5.59 9.04 7.08
N THR A 72 -5.95 8.93 5.80
CA THR A 72 -5.15 9.43 4.69
C THR A 72 -5.48 10.89 4.41
N ARG A 73 -4.49 11.78 4.43
CA ARG A 73 -4.63 13.20 4.06
C ARG A 73 -4.49 13.33 2.56
N VAL A 74 -5.57 13.76 1.92
CA VAL A 74 -5.68 13.85 0.46
C VAL A 74 -5.63 15.30 0.01
N LEU A 75 -4.69 15.63 -0.89
CA LEU A 75 -4.65 16.89 -1.61
C LEU A 75 -5.20 16.69 -3.02
N ALA A 76 -6.24 17.43 -3.38
CA ALA A 76 -6.80 17.45 -4.72
C ALA A 76 -6.29 18.70 -5.48
N LEU A 77 -5.47 18.49 -6.51
CA LEU A 77 -5.00 19.54 -7.41
C LEU A 77 -5.90 19.57 -8.66
N CYS A 78 -6.89 20.43 -8.66
CA CYS A 78 -7.92 20.50 -9.71
C CYS A 78 -8.22 21.94 -10.13
N THR A 79 -9.01 22.07 -11.18
CA THR A 79 -9.55 23.37 -11.62
C THR A 79 -10.65 23.85 -10.66
N PRO A 80 -10.93 25.17 -10.61
CA PRO A 80 -11.95 25.73 -9.72
C PRO A 80 -13.32 25.05 -9.84
N ASP A 81 -13.69 24.60 -11.05
CA ASP A 81 -14.96 23.91 -11.32
C ASP A 81 -15.11 22.59 -10.54
N GLN A 82 -14.00 21.92 -10.25
CA GLN A 82 -13.99 20.62 -9.55
C GLN A 82 -13.71 20.74 -8.05
N GLU A 83 -13.38 21.92 -7.56
CA GLU A 83 -13.03 22.12 -6.15
C GLU A 83 -14.17 21.80 -5.20
N ALA A 84 -15.40 22.22 -5.54
CA ALA A 84 -16.58 21.95 -4.74
C ALA A 84 -16.83 20.43 -4.61
N ALA A 85 -16.79 19.71 -5.73
CA ALA A 85 -16.97 18.28 -5.77
C ALA A 85 -15.86 17.51 -5.03
N ALA A 86 -14.61 17.98 -5.08
CA ALA A 86 -13.50 17.39 -4.34
C ALA A 86 -13.64 17.60 -2.83
N LYS A 87 -14.11 18.77 -2.38
CA LYS A 87 -14.40 19.05 -0.96
C LYS A 87 -15.55 18.19 -0.43
N GLU A 88 -16.64 18.07 -1.18
CA GLU A 88 -17.77 17.19 -0.84
C GLU A 88 -17.38 15.71 -0.78
N ALA A 89 -16.42 15.28 -1.62
CA ALA A 89 -15.87 13.94 -1.61
C ALA A 89 -14.97 13.64 -0.40
N GLY A 90 -14.62 14.67 0.41
CA GLY A 90 -13.82 14.54 1.61
C GLY A 90 -12.33 14.78 1.43
N ALA A 91 -11.90 15.51 0.40
CA ALA A 91 -10.50 15.94 0.29
C ALA A 91 -10.14 16.93 1.41
N ASP A 92 -8.98 16.73 2.05
CA ASP A 92 -8.52 17.57 3.17
C ASP A 92 -8.01 18.91 2.65
N TYR A 93 -7.40 18.92 1.49
CA TYR A 93 -6.85 20.10 0.83
C TYR A 93 -7.29 20.11 -0.62
N VAL A 94 -7.78 21.27 -1.09
CA VAL A 94 -8.25 21.44 -2.48
C VAL A 94 -7.80 22.79 -3.01
N GLY A 95 -7.22 22.80 -4.21
CA GLY A 95 -6.73 24.01 -4.90
C GLY A 95 -5.66 23.66 -5.93
N LEU A 96 -5.09 24.62 -6.60
CA LEU A 96 -4.06 24.38 -7.62
C LEU A 96 -2.79 25.19 -7.37
N ASP A 97 -2.78 26.45 -7.78
CA ASP A 97 -1.56 27.27 -7.81
C ASP A 97 -1.03 27.58 -6.40
N GLU A 98 -1.93 27.78 -5.45
CA GLU A 98 -1.63 28.00 -4.03
C GLU A 98 -0.83 26.85 -3.40
N TYR A 99 -1.26 25.60 -3.66
CA TYR A 99 -0.58 24.42 -3.14
C TYR A 99 0.71 24.11 -3.90
N ILE A 100 0.78 24.45 -5.18
CA ILE A 100 2.02 24.34 -5.93
C ILE A 100 3.10 25.25 -5.32
N GLU A 101 2.76 26.47 -4.93
CA GLU A 101 3.68 27.40 -4.25
C GLU A 101 4.07 26.91 -2.86
N LYS A 102 3.11 26.41 -2.06
CA LYS A 102 3.39 25.78 -0.76
C LYS A 102 4.35 24.61 -0.87
N ILE A 103 4.15 23.74 -1.89
CA ILE A 103 5.03 22.60 -2.13
C ILE A 103 6.43 23.03 -2.56
N LYS A 104 6.55 24.09 -3.40
CA LYS A 104 7.86 24.69 -3.73
C LYS A 104 8.56 25.21 -2.47
N GLY A 105 7.81 25.74 -1.50
CA GLY A 105 8.30 26.16 -0.18
C GLY A 105 8.67 24.99 0.76
N GLY A 106 8.49 23.74 0.32
CA GLY A 106 8.84 22.55 1.09
C GLY A 106 7.68 21.89 1.85
N TRP A 107 6.47 22.42 1.77
CA TRP A 107 5.31 21.79 2.40
C TRP A 107 4.93 20.48 1.69
N THR A 108 4.86 19.40 2.41
CA THR A 108 4.53 18.07 1.89
C THR A 108 3.76 17.25 2.92
N ASP A 109 2.94 17.91 3.73
CA ASP A 109 2.20 17.29 4.84
C ASP A 109 0.90 16.63 4.39
N VAL A 110 1.02 15.82 3.33
CA VAL A 110 -0.05 15.05 2.69
C VAL A 110 0.42 13.63 2.41
N ASP A 111 -0.52 12.70 2.35
CA ASP A 111 -0.22 11.28 2.08
C ASP A 111 -0.46 10.91 0.61
N VAL A 112 -1.46 11.53 -0.03
CA VAL A 112 -1.81 11.26 -1.44
C VAL A 112 -2.15 12.57 -2.14
N ILE A 113 -1.66 12.73 -3.37
CA ILE A 113 -2.01 13.84 -4.26
C ILE A 113 -2.80 13.30 -5.44
N ILE A 114 -4.01 13.83 -5.64
CA ILE A 114 -4.87 13.50 -6.78
C ILE A 114 -4.92 14.72 -7.69
N THR A 115 -4.87 14.51 -9.00
CA THR A 115 -4.89 15.60 -9.96
C THR A 115 -5.63 15.26 -11.25
N MET A 116 -5.96 16.29 -12.01
CA MET A 116 -6.48 16.14 -13.37
C MET A 116 -5.33 16.10 -14.40
N PRO A 117 -5.51 15.41 -15.52
CA PRO A 117 -4.50 15.40 -16.60
C PRO A 117 -4.12 16.81 -17.10
N SER A 118 -5.10 17.73 -17.15
CA SER A 118 -4.89 19.13 -17.55
C SER A 118 -3.95 19.91 -16.61
N CYS A 119 -3.91 19.55 -15.33
CA CYS A 119 -3.09 20.21 -14.32
C CYS A 119 -1.66 19.65 -14.24
N MET A 120 -1.39 18.49 -14.87
CA MET A 120 -0.07 17.83 -14.82
C MET A 120 1.08 18.69 -15.34
N GLY A 121 0.82 19.55 -16.34
CA GLY A 121 1.82 20.48 -16.86
C GLY A 121 2.35 21.44 -15.79
N LYS A 122 1.48 21.92 -14.89
CA LYS A 122 1.85 22.81 -13.78
C LYS A 122 2.56 22.06 -12.63
N ILE A 123 2.28 20.77 -12.47
CA ILE A 123 2.86 19.90 -11.41
C ILE A 123 4.25 19.39 -11.80
N GLY A 124 4.55 19.27 -13.10
CA GLY A 124 5.85 18.80 -13.60
C GLY A 124 7.08 19.41 -12.91
N PRO A 125 7.17 20.72 -12.78
CA PRO A 125 8.30 21.41 -12.13
C PRO A 125 8.52 21.00 -10.66
N ILE A 126 7.46 20.67 -9.92
CA ILE A 126 7.54 20.23 -8.51
C ILE A 126 7.78 18.71 -8.37
N GLY A 127 7.84 17.98 -9.48
CA GLY A 127 8.13 16.54 -9.49
C GLY A 127 9.46 16.17 -8.84
N ARG A 128 10.44 17.07 -8.83
CA ARG A 128 11.73 16.88 -8.12
C ARG A 128 11.56 16.81 -6.60
N ILE A 129 10.53 17.46 -6.05
CA ILE A 129 10.21 17.46 -4.61
C ILE A 129 9.30 16.26 -4.28
N LEU A 130 8.27 16.04 -5.10
CA LEU A 130 7.26 15.00 -4.87
C LEU A 130 7.77 13.59 -5.20
N GLY A 131 8.64 13.45 -6.22
CA GLY A 131 9.15 12.15 -6.69
C GLY A 131 9.85 11.32 -5.62
N PRO A 132 10.88 11.84 -4.93
CA PRO A 132 11.58 11.10 -3.87
C PRO A 132 10.69 10.70 -2.68
N ARG A 133 9.60 11.44 -2.46
CA ARG A 133 8.63 11.17 -1.39
C ARG A 133 7.49 10.23 -1.80
N GLY A 134 7.45 9.80 -3.07
CA GLY A 134 6.38 8.96 -3.59
C GLY A 134 5.04 9.66 -3.80
N LEU A 135 4.99 10.99 -3.63
CA LEU A 135 3.75 11.79 -3.72
C LEU A 135 3.39 12.22 -5.15
N MET A 136 4.25 11.91 -6.14
CA MET A 136 4.01 12.32 -7.53
C MET A 136 2.80 11.58 -8.11
N PRO A 137 1.74 12.30 -8.55
CA PRO A 137 0.58 11.69 -9.16
C PRO A 137 0.94 10.88 -10.41
N ASN A 138 0.28 9.74 -10.60
CA ASN A 138 0.55 8.84 -11.71
C ASN A 138 -0.75 8.25 -12.27
N PRO A 139 -0.95 8.24 -13.59
CA PRO A 139 -2.12 7.61 -14.21
C PRO A 139 -2.27 6.12 -13.87
N LYS A 140 -1.14 5.39 -13.74
CA LYS A 140 -1.16 3.95 -13.41
C LYS A 140 -1.60 3.64 -11.98
N SER A 141 -1.45 4.59 -11.06
CA SER A 141 -1.97 4.48 -9.69
C SER A 141 -3.37 5.09 -9.54
N GLY A 142 -3.98 5.55 -10.64
CA GLY A 142 -5.31 6.15 -10.63
C GLY A 142 -5.40 7.47 -9.86
N THR A 143 -4.25 8.11 -9.56
CA THR A 143 -4.17 9.41 -8.91
C THR A 143 -4.22 10.58 -9.92
N VAL A 144 -4.18 10.27 -11.22
CA VAL A 144 -4.44 11.23 -12.31
C VAL A 144 -5.72 10.78 -13.01
N THR A 145 -6.80 11.51 -12.82
CA THR A 145 -8.13 11.16 -13.34
C THR A 145 -8.94 12.42 -13.66
N MET A 146 -9.93 12.29 -14.54
CA MET A 146 -10.90 13.34 -14.84
C MET A 146 -11.93 13.48 -13.71
N ASP A 147 -12.28 12.38 -13.03
CA ASP A 147 -13.22 12.35 -11.91
C ASP A 147 -12.46 12.36 -10.58
N VAL A 148 -12.14 13.57 -10.11
CA VAL A 148 -11.40 13.77 -8.86
C VAL A 148 -12.20 13.32 -7.64
N ALA A 149 -13.52 13.57 -7.64
CA ALA A 149 -14.39 13.25 -6.52
C ALA A 149 -14.44 11.72 -6.25
N LYS A 150 -14.56 10.93 -7.32
CA LYS A 150 -14.54 9.46 -7.22
C LYS A 150 -13.18 8.97 -6.70
N ALA A 151 -12.08 9.50 -7.24
CA ALA A 151 -10.74 9.11 -6.81
C ALA A 151 -10.48 9.45 -5.33
N VAL A 152 -10.94 10.59 -4.84
CA VAL A 152 -10.84 10.97 -3.42
C VAL A 152 -11.59 9.96 -2.55
N LYS A 153 -12.83 9.60 -2.91
CA LYS A 153 -13.62 8.59 -2.18
C LYS A 153 -12.92 7.24 -2.14
N GLU A 154 -12.40 6.77 -3.28
CA GLU A 154 -11.68 5.49 -3.36
C GLU A 154 -10.43 5.47 -2.48
N VAL A 155 -9.64 6.54 -2.48
CA VAL A 155 -8.44 6.67 -1.63
C VAL A 155 -8.82 6.69 -0.15
N LYS A 156 -9.87 7.41 0.22
CA LYS A 156 -10.41 7.43 1.60
C LYS A 156 -10.96 6.07 2.04
N GLN A 157 -11.48 5.28 1.11
CA GLN A 157 -11.97 3.91 1.34
C GLN A 157 -10.86 2.85 1.45
N GLY A 158 -9.59 3.24 1.24
CA GLY A 158 -8.47 2.32 1.39
C GLY A 158 -7.88 1.79 0.09
N LYS A 159 -7.98 2.57 -0.99
CA LYS A 159 -7.22 2.30 -2.21
C LYS A 159 -5.75 2.60 -1.98
N ILE A 160 -4.90 1.61 -2.18
CA ILE A 160 -3.45 1.69 -2.06
C ILE A 160 -2.79 1.38 -3.38
N ASP A 161 -1.64 2.01 -3.64
CA ASP A 161 -0.79 1.64 -4.75
C ASP A 161 0.39 0.80 -4.27
N PHE A 162 0.87 -0.08 -5.14
CA PHE A 162 2.04 -0.91 -4.87
C PHE A 162 2.93 -1.03 -6.10
N LYS A 163 4.19 -1.25 -5.84
CA LYS A 163 5.21 -1.42 -6.86
C LYS A 163 6.23 -2.45 -6.40
N VAL A 164 6.67 -3.31 -7.33
CA VAL A 164 7.78 -4.23 -7.06
C VAL A 164 9.08 -3.43 -6.83
N ASP A 165 9.86 -3.82 -5.83
CA ASP A 165 11.17 -3.27 -5.53
C ASP A 165 12.27 -3.87 -6.43
N LYS A 166 13.53 -3.46 -6.23
CA LYS A 166 14.69 -3.98 -6.98
C LYS A 166 15.01 -5.46 -6.69
N ALA A 167 14.50 -6.01 -5.59
CA ALA A 167 14.70 -7.41 -5.19
C ALA A 167 13.56 -8.33 -5.69
N GLY A 168 12.55 -7.77 -6.37
CA GLY A 168 11.39 -8.51 -6.84
C GLY A 168 10.34 -8.75 -5.76
N ILE A 169 10.31 -7.91 -4.73
CA ILE A 169 9.37 -8.00 -3.61
C ILE A 169 8.39 -6.84 -3.68
N VAL A 170 7.13 -7.10 -3.35
CA VAL A 170 6.10 -6.08 -3.14
C VAL A 170 5.86 -5.97 -1.65
N HIS A 171 5.99 -4.77 -1.12
CA HIS A 171 5.75 -4.42 0.29
C HIS A 171 4.52 -3.55 0.39
N THR A 172 3.59 -3.89 1.28
CA THR A 172 2.34 -3.15 1.44
C THR A 172 1.76 -3.33 2.83
N SER A 173 1.22 -2.26 3.41
CA SER A 173 0.45 -2.31 4.64
C SER A 173 -1.02 -2.66 4.31
N ILE A 174 -1.53 -3.74 4.91
CA ILE A 174 -2.88 -4.26 4.67
C ILE A 174 -3.87 -3.95 5.80
N GLY A 175 -3.41 -3.32 6.88
CA GLY A 175 -4.28 -2.96 7.98
C GLY A 175 -3.53 -2.61 9.26
N LYS A 176 -4.26 -2.64 10.35
CA LYS A 176 -3.79 -2.36 11.72
C LYS A 176 -4.06 -3.55 12.64
N VAL A 177 -3.34 -3.63 13.75
CA VAL A 177 -3.56 -4.67 14.78
C VAL A 177 -4.93 -4.55 15.43
N SER A 178 -5.54 -3.37 15.43
CA SER A 178 -6.92 -3.14 15.87
C SER A 178 -7.96 -3.87 15.02
N PHE A 179 -7.64 -4.23 13.77
CA PHE A 179 -8.55 -4.97 12.89
C PHE A 179 -8.85 -6.38 13.42
N THR A 180 -10.00 -6.93 13.06
CA THR A 180 -10.31 -8.33 13.32
C THR A 180 -9.45 -9.24 12.42
N PRO A 181 -9.16 -10.51 12.84
CA PRO A 181 -8.44 -11.46 11.98
C PRO A 181 -9.09 -11.64 10.61
N GLU A 182 -10.43 -11.63 10.56
CA GLU A 182 -11.20 -11.74 9.32
C GLU A 182 -10.97 -10.56 8.37
N GLN A 183 -10.90 -9.33 8.89
CA GLN A 183 -10.60 -8.14 8.09
C GLN A 183 -9.18 -8.20 7.51
N ILE A 184 -8.21 -8.65 8.31
CA ILE A 184 -6.83 -8.86 7.85
C ILE A 184 -6.78 -9.92 6.77
N TYR A 185 -7.48 -11.04 6.98
CA TYR A 185 -7.59 -12.11 5.99
C TYR A 185 -8.20 -11.64 4.67
N GLN A 186 -9.32 -10.91 4.71
CA GLN A 186 -9.99 -10.38 3.51
C GLN A 186 -9.10 -9.42 2.75
N ASN A 187 -8.44 -8.49 3.45
CA ASN A 187 -7.51 -7.54 2.82
C ASN A 187 -6.31 -8.26 2.20
N ALA A 188 -5.71 -9.22 2.91
CA ALA A 188 -4.60 -10.00 2.38
C ALA A 188 -4.99 -10.83 1.16
N LYS A 189 -6.16 -11.48 1.18
CA LYS A 189 -6.70 -12.26 0.08
C LYS A 189 -6.92 -11.41 -1.18
N GLU A 190 -7.57 -10.25 -1.04
CA GLU A 190 -7.83 -9.34 -2.17
C GLU A 190 -6.53 -8.79 -2.75
N PHE A 191 -5.56 -8.46 -1.88
CA PHE A 191 -4.24 -8.02 -2.31
C PHE A 191 -3.50 -9.08 -3.13
N ILE A 192 -3.46 -10.33 -2.64
CA ILE A 192 -2.78 -11.43 -3.34
C ILE A 192 -3.49 -11.76 -4.66
N ALA A 193 -4.83 -11.80 -4.66
CA ALA A 193 -5.62 -12.01 -5.87
C ALA A 193 -5.34 -10.93 -6.93
N THR A 194 -5.20 -9.67 -6.51
CA THR A 194 -4.83 -8.58 -7.42
C THR A 194 -3.42 -8.76 -7.98
N ILE A 195 -2.45 -9.17 -7.17
CA ILE A 195 -1.09 -9.47 -7.63
C ILE A 195 -1.10 -10.60 -8.67
N ILE A 196 -1.87 -11.66 -8.45
CA ILE A 196 -1.99 -12.80 -9.38
C ILE A 196 -2.57 -12.33 -10.73
N LYS A 197 -3.61 -11.51 -10.71
CA LYS A 197 -4.21 -10.91 -11.93
C LYS A 197 -3.22 -10.05 -12.71
N LEU A 198 -2.30 -9.39 -12.04
CA LEU A 198 -1.28 -8.52 -12.65
C LEU A 198 -0.02 -9.26 -13.10
N LYS A 199 -0.03 -10.60 -13.14
CA LYS A 199 1.12 -11.40 -13.60
C LYS A 199 1.52 -11.01 -15.02
N PRO A 200 2.75 -10.53 -15.26
CA PRO A 200 3.22 -10.22 -16.60
C PRO A 200 3.34 -11.49 -17.47
N ALA A 201 2.96 -11.39 -18.74
CA ALA A 201 3.11 -12.51 -19.69
C ALA A 201 4.59 -12.96 -19.86
N ALA A 202 5.53 -12.03 -19.65
CA ALA A 202 6.95 -12.29 -19.69
C ALA A 202 7.50 -13.04 -18.46
N ALA A 203 6.71 -13.18 -17.38
CA ALA A 203 7.14 -13.89 -16.17
C ALA A 203 7.01 -15.41 -16.37
N LYS A 204 8.15 -16.09 -16.46
CA LYS A 204 8.24 -17.55 -16.61
C LYS A 204 8.46 -18.23 -15.25
N GLY A 205 7.93 -19.44 -15.09
CA GLY A 205 8.10 -20.23 -13.87
C GLY A 205 7.17 -19.83 -12.73
N THR A 206 7.58 -20.12 -11.48
CA THR A 206 6.80 -19.83 -10.29
C THR A 206 6.71 -18.32 -10.06
N TYR A 207 5.49 -17.76 -10.12
CA TYR A 207 5.28 -16.32 -9.99
C TYR A 207 5.35 -15.85 -8.56
N ILE A 208 4.61 -16.47 -7.63
CA ILE A 208 4.73 -16.19 -6.20
C ILE A 208 5.73 -17.15 -5.58
N LYS A 209 6.85 -16.63 -5.09
CA LYS A 209 7.90 -17.43 -4.44
C LYS A 209 7.68 -17.60 -2.95
N SER A 210 7.28 -16.53 -2.27
CA SER A 210 6.98 -16.56 -0.85
C SER A 210 6.11 -15.38 -0.44
N ILE A 211 5.29 -15.58 0.58
CA ILE A 211 4.44 -14.57 1.19
C ILE A 211 4.78 -14.53 2.68
N PHE A 212 4.94 -13.34 3.23
CA PHE A 212 5.12 -13.10 4.65
C PHE A 212 4.13 -12.04 5.13
N ILE A 213 3.60 -12.24 6.33
CA ILE A 213 2.80 -11.24 7.04
C ILE A 213 3.52 -10.93 8.34
N SER A 214 3.63 -9.65 8.67
CA SER A 214 4.26 -9.20 9.91
C SER A 214 3.53 -7.97 10.47
N SER A 215 3.64 -7.77 11.77
CA SER A 215 3.30 -6.47 12.36
C SER A 215 4.57 -5.69 12.68
N THR A 216 4.44 -4.38 12.88
CA THR A 216 5.56 -3.51 13.22
C THR A 216 6.35 -4.10 14.39
N MET A 217 7.66 -4.29 14.21
CA MET A 217 8.62 -4.87 15.16
C MET A 217 8.38 -6.33 15.54
N SER A 218 7.49 -7.08 14.87
CA SER A 218 7.28 -8.50 15.11
C SER A 218 8.08 -9.39 14.14
N LYS A 219 8.06 -10.69 14.40
CA LYS A 219 8.62 -11.69 13.48
C LYS A 219 7.68 -11.90 12.30
N GLY A 220 8.23 -12.02 11.08
CA GLY A 220 7.45 -12.37 9.89
C GLY A 220 6.93 -13.80 9.95
N ILE A 221 5.66 -13.99 9.66
CA ILE A 221 4.97 -15.27 9.55
C ILE A 221 4.94 -15.67 8.08
N LYS A 222 5.49 -16.82 7.76
CA LYS A 222 5.46 -17.35 6.39
C LYS A 222 4.08 -17.93 6.09
N VAL A 223 3.47 -17.47 5.00
CA VAL A 223 2.17 -17.96 4.51
C VAL A 223 2.41 -18.96 3.37
N ASP A 224 1.62 -20.03 3.33
CA ASP A 224 1.63 -20.97 2.21
C ASP A 224 0.92 -20.34 1.00
N PRO A 225 1.61 -20.12 -0.12
CA PRO A 225 0.99 -19.57 -1.33
C PRO A 225 -0.20 -20.38 -1.85
N LYS A 226 -0.20 -21.69 -1.63
CA LYS A 226 -1.30 -22.58 -2.06
C LYS A 226 -2.58 -22.38 -1.27
N SER A 227 -2.50 -21.84 -0.06
CA SER A 227 -3.68 -21.57 0.78
C SER A 227 -4.51 -20.37 0.32
N VAL A 228 -4.04 -19.66 -0.71
CA VAL A 228 -4.64 -18.42 -1.22
C VAL A 228 -5.21 -18.60 -2.63
N GLU A 229 -4.84 -19.68 -3.32
CA GLU A 229 -5.47 -20.10 -4.60
C GLU A 229 -6.85 -20.70 -4.32
#